data_660976908c6285aa66cce3064d513906
#
_entry.id   660976908c6285aa66cce3064d513906
#
_cell.length_a   1.000
_cell.length_b   1.000
_cell.length_c   1.000
_cell.angle_alpha   90.00
_cell.angle_beta   90.00
_cell.angle_gamma   90.00
#
_symmetry.space_group_name_H-M   'P 1'
#
loop_
_entity.id
_entity.type
_entity.pdbx_description
1 polymer ?
#
loop_
_entity_poly.entity_id
_entity_poly.type
_entity_poly.pdbx_seq_one_letter_code
_entity_poly.pdbx_strand_id
1 'polypeptide(L)'
;MITREVTYIDYNGDEQTEKYYFDLTVPEMLELSFSSAGDIQSTLERLSNSRKVGEIFQIIQALIFKSVGVKSDDGKRFIKNEEVLNDFKQSRGYESFLMKMMQDTDYASKFIEQ
;
A
#
# COMPACT_ATOMS: atom_id res chain seq x y z
N MET A 1 -6.08 -10.77 -0.38
CA MET A 1 -4.85 -10.33 -1.09
C MET A 1 -5.22 -9.50 -2.30
N ILE A 2 -4.55 -8.40 -2.48
CA ILE A 2 -4.75 -7.52 -3.63
C ILE A 2 -3.53 -7.62 -4.54
N THR A 3 -3.74 -7.68 -5.84
CA THR A 3 -2.68 -7.60 -6.83
C THR A 3 -2.87 -6.31 -7.62
N ARG A 4 -1.79 -5.55 -7.79
CA ARG A 4 -1.79 -4.33 -8.60
C ARG A 4 -0.69 -4.42 -9.63
N GLU A 5 -1.04 -4.18 -10.89
CA GLU A 5 -0.09 -4.08 -11.97
C GLU A 5 0.24 -2.60 -12.18
N VAL A 6 1.53 -2.28 -12.14
CA VAL A 6 2.00 -0.90 -12.21
C VAL A 6 3.01 -0.77 -13.34
N THR A 7 2.78 0.20 -14.23
CA THR A 7 3.69 0.54 -15.30
C THR A 7 4.41 1.84 -14.94
N TYR A 8 5.73 1.83 -15.04
CA TYR A 8 6.55 2.99 -14.67
C TYR A 8 7.84 3.00 -15.49
N ILE A 9 8.54 4.14 -15.45
CA ILE A 9 9.85 4.28 -16.08
C ILE A 9 10.91 4.06 -15.00
N ASP A 10 11.79 3.10 -15.21
CA ASP A 10 12.84 2.78 -14.24
C ASP A 10 14.00 3.79 -14.28
N TYR A 11 15.01 3.56 -13.44
CA TYR A 11 16.14 4.48 -13.35
C TYR A 11 17.07 4.43 -14.56
N ASN A 12 16.92 3.43 -15.43
CA ASN A 12 17.63 3.36 -16.73
C ASN A 12 16.86 4.05 -17.86
N GLY A 13 15.65 4.55 -17.59
CA GLY A 13 14.81 5.16 -18.59
C GLY A 13 13.94 4.17 -19.37
N ASP A 14 13.91 2.92 -18.96
CA ASP A 14 13.13 1.87 -19.63
C ASP A 14 11.76 1.71 -18.98
N GLU A 15 10.74 1.42 -19.80
CA GLU A 15 9.40 1.14 -19.31
C GLU A 15 9.36 -0.25 -18.68
N GLN A 16 8.83 -0.33 -17.46
CA GLN A 16 8.65 -1.57 -16.73
C GLN A 16 7.18 -1.72 -16.33
N THR A 17 6.70 -2.97 -16.31
CA THR A 17 5.40 -3.32 -15.76
C THR A 17 5.60 -4.42 -14.74
N GLU A 18 5.22 -4.14 -13.50
CA GLU A 18 5.39 -5.09 -12.41
C GLU A 18 4.09 -5.33 -11.68
N LYS A 19 3.91 -6.55 -11.19
CA LYS A 19 2.81 -6.90 -10.30
C LYS A 19 3.29 -6.78 -8.86
N TYR A 20 2.57 -5.98 -8.08
CA TYR A 20 2.78 -5.90 -6.65
C TYR A 20 1.65 -6.62 -5.93
N TYR A 21 1.99 -7.29 -4.87
CA TYR A 21 1.05 -8.05 -4.06
C TYR A 21 0.94 -7.42 -2.68
N PHE A 22 -0.28 -7.30 -2.19
CA PHE A 22 -0.57 -6.67 -0.91
C PHE A 22 -1.56 -7.54 -0.14
N ASP A 23 -1.27 -7.77 1.13
CA ASP A 23 -2.17 -8.52 2.00
C ASP A 23 -2.04 -8.03 3.44
N LEU A 24 -3.19 -7.84 4.08
CA LEU A 24 -3.23 -7.52 5.51
C LEU A 24 -4.01 -8.63 6.19
N THR A 25 -3.37 -9.31 7.13
CA THR A 25 -4.03 -10.29 7.96
C THR A 25 -4.89 -9.59 9.03
N VAL A 26 -5.83 -10.32 9.60
CA VAL A 26 -6.66 -9.78 10.70
C VAL A 26 -5.80 -9.27 11.86
N PRO A 27 -4.77 -10.00 12.33
CA PRO A 27 -3.89 -9.46 13.37
C PRO A 27 -3.19 -8.15 12.98
N GLU A 28 -2.75 -8.02 11.73
CA GLU A 28 -2.11 -6.79 11.25
C GLU A 28 -3.09 -5.62 11.20
N MET A 29 -4.32 -5.87 10.81
CA MET A 29 -5.39 -4.87 10.83
C MET A 29 -5.67 -4.39 12.25
N LEU A 30 -5.70 -5.31 13.21
CA LEU A 30 -5.90 -4.98 14.62
C LEU A 30 -4.74 -4.14 15.16
N GLU A 31 -3.50 -4.45 14.81
CA GLU A 31 -2.34 -3.65 15.18
C GLU A 31 -2.47 -2.20 14.71
N LEU A 32 -2.87 -2.02 13.45
CA LEU A 32 -3.06 -0.68 12.89
C LEU A 32 -4.21 0.07 13.57
N SER A 33 -5.28 -0.63 13.92
CA SER A 33 -6.41 -0.03 14.62
C SER A 33 -6.06 0.44 16.02
N PHE A 34 -5.17 -0.26 16.72
CA PHE A 34 -4.67 0.17 18.03
C PHE A 34 -3.75 1.38 17.92
N SER A 35 -3.06 1.54 16.81
CA SER A 35 -2.15 2.66 16.57
C SER A 35 -2.89 3.95 16.23
N SER A 36 -4.10 3.85 15.70
CA SER A 36 -4.96 4.99 15.37
C SER A 36 -6.23 4.89 16.21
N ALA A 37 -6.77 6.05 16.62
CA ALA A 37 -7.96 6.09 17.46
C ALA A 37 -9.20 5.72 16.64
N GLY A 38 -9.45 4.41 16.48
CA GLY A 38 -10.61 3.88 15.80
C GLY A 38 -10.29 3.14 14.52
N ASP A 39 -11.31 2.94 13.69
CA ASP A 39 -11.22 2.26 12.41
C ASP A 39 -10.43 3.11 11.41
N ILE A 40 -9.51 2.47 10.67
CA ILE A 40 -8.67 3.14 9.67
C ILE A 40 -9.52 3.83 8.61
N GLN A 41 -10.56 3.16 8.12
CA GLN A 41 -11.42 3.73 7.09
C GLN A 41 -12.14 4.98 7.58
N SER A 42 -12.68 4.93 8.79
CA SER A 42 -13.32 6.10 9.42
C SER A 42 -12.33 7.23 9.63
N THR A 43 -11.11 6.93 10.03
CA THR A 43 -10.05 7.91 10.21
C THR A 43 -9.70 8.58 8.89
N LEU A 44 -9.57 7.80 7.82
CA LEU A 44 -9.29 8.33 6.48
C LEU A 44 -10.42 9.23 5.98
N GLU A 45 -11.68 8.83 6.19
CA GLU A 45 -12.84 9.65 5.81
C GLU A 45 -12.85 10.98 6.55
N ARG A 46 -12.59 10.95 7.86
CA ARG A 46 -12.53 12.16 8.67
C ARG A 46 -11.42 13.09 8.21
N LEU A 47 -10.23 12.56 7.94
CA LEU A 47 -9.08 13.34 7.48
C LEU A 47 -9.30 13.88 6.07
N SER A 48 -9.93 13.10 5.21
CA SER A 48 -10.30 13.54 3.86
C SER A 48 -11.25 14.73 3.92
N ASN A 49 -12.25 14.66 4.78
CA ASN A 49 -13.21 15.75 4.98
C ASN A 49 -12.55 17.01 5.55
N SER A 50 -11.53 16.85 6.38
CA SER A 50 -10.78 17.97 6.96
C SER A 50 -9.67 18.49 6.05
N ARG A 51 -9.42 17.82 4.91
CA ARG A 51 -8.37 18.15 3.93
C ARG A 51 -6.95 18.14 4.51
N LYS A 52 -6.70 17.28 5.48
CA LYS A 52 -5.35 17.09 6.06
C LYS A 52 -4.54 16.11 5.22
N VAL A 53 -4.06 16.57 4.07
CA VAL A 53 -3.40 15.74 3.07
C VAL A 53 -2.17 15.02 3.62
N GLY A 54 -1.37 15.70 4.45
CA GLY A 54 -0.17 15.08 5.03
C GLY A 54 -0.48 13.90 5.94
N GLU A 55 -1.57 13.99 6.72
CA GLU A 55 -1.99 12.89 7.60
C GLU A 55 -2.56 11.73 6.79
N ILE A 56 -3.33 12.04 5.74
CA ILE A 56 -3.86 11.03 4.81
C ILE A 56 -2.71 10.27 4.17
N PHE A 57 -1.70 10.99 3.69
CA PHE A 57 -0.51 10.42 3.09
C PHE A 57 0.18 9.44 4.03
N GLN A 58 0.38 9.83 5.30
CA GLN A 58 1.03 8.97 6.29
C GLN A 58 0.27 7.68 6.54
N ILE A 59 -1.06 7.74 6.60
CA ILE A 59 -1.89 6.57 6.84
C ILE A 59 -1.84 5.64 5.62
N ILE A 60 -1.97 6.18 4.42
CA ILE A 60 -1.90 5.40 3.18
C ILE A 60 -0.53 4.75 3.05
N GLN A 61 0.53 5.48 3.32
CA GLN A 61 1.90 4.96 3.29
C GLN A 61 2.09 3.82 4.28
N ALA A 62 1.58 3.97 5.50
CA ALA A 62 1.66 2.93 6.52
C ALA A 62 0.92 1.66 6.09
N LEU A 63 -0.26 1.79 5.48
CA LEU A 63 -1.03 0.66 4.95
C LEU A 63 -0.28 -0.06 3.84
N ILE A 64 0.30 0.70 2.91
CA ILE A 64 1.07 0.14 1.80
C ILE A 64 2.26 -0.65 2.33
N PHE A 65 3.05 -0.05 3.23
CA PHE A 65 4.26 -0.69 3.76
C PHE A 65 3.96 -1.91 4.62
N LYS A 66 2.83 -1.91 5.33
CA LYS A 66 2.41 -3.05 6.15
C LYS A 66 1.90 -4.21 5.28
N SER A 67 1.36 -3.91 4.11
CA SER A 67 0.67 -4.90 3.27
C SER A 67 1.53 -5.48 2.13
N VAL A 68 2.56 -4.76 1.67
CA VAL A 68 3.37 -5.21 0.53
C VAL A 68 4.16 -6.47 0.87
N GLY A 69 4.21 -7.41 -0.08
CA GLY A 69 4.95 -8.66 0.10
C GLY A 69 4.99 -9.49 -1.16
N VAL A 70 5.48 -10.70 -1.04
CA VAL A 70 5.52 -11.66 -2.15
C VAL A 70 5.00 -13.00 -1.67
N LYS A 71 4.32 -13.74 -2.55
CA LYS A 71 3.88 -15.09 -2.25
C LYS A 71 5.07 -16.03 -2.25
N SER A 72 5.08 -17.00 -1.33
CA SER A 72 6.02 -18.13 -1.43
C SER A 72 5.69 -18.97 -2.66
N ASP A 73 6.66 -19.72 -3.15
CA ASP A 73 6.49 -20.55 -4.35
C ASP A 73 5.36 -21.57 -4.20
N ASP A 74 5.16 -22.09 -2.99
CA ASP A 74 4.09 -23.04 -2.70
C ASP A 74 2.74 -22.36 -2.40
N GLY A 75 2.71 -21.04 -2.34
CA GLY A 75 1.51 -20.27 -2.07
C GLY A 75 1.00 -20.32 -0.63
N LYS A 76 1.75 -20.95 0.28
CA LYS A 76 1.30 -21.13 1.67
C LYS A 76 1.63 -19.96 2.58
N ARG A 77 2.57 -19.11 2.18
CA ARG A 77 3.00 -17.96 2.98
C ARG A 77 3.04 -16.71 2.13
N PHE A 78 2.77 -15.60 2.79
CA PHE A 78 2.96 -14.27 2.20
C PHE A 78 4.17 -13.65 2.89
N ILE A 79 5.25 -13.48 2.15
CA ILE A 79 6.55 -13.09 2.71
C ILE A 79 6.64 -11.58 2.80
N LYS A 80 6.82 -11.09 4.02
CA LYS A 80 7.04 -9.67 4.31
C LYS A 80 8.31 -9.57 5.15
N ASN A 81 9.35 -8.97 4.59
CA ASN A 81 10.61 -8.74 5.29
C ASN A 81 11.21 -7.41 4.84
N GLU A 82 12.32 -7.02 5.47
CA GLU A 82 12.97 -5.74 5.15
C GLU A 82 13.48 -5.68 3.72
N GLU A 83 13.97 -6.79 3.20
CA GLU A 83 14.47 -6.85 1.82
C GLU A 83 13.35 -6.57 0.82
N VAL A 84 12.21 -7.26 0.95
CA VAL A 84 11.05 -7.05 0.09
C VAL A 84 10.55 -5.61 0.19
N LEU A 85 10.45 -5.10 1.42
CA LEU A 85 9.98 -3.74 1.65
C LEU A 85 10.92 -2.70 1.05
N ASN A 86 12.23 -2.86 1.26
CA ASN A 86 13.21 -1.90 0.75
C ASN A 86 13.28 -1.93 -0.78
N ASP A 87 13.21 -3.09 -1.40
CA ASP A 87 13.16 -3.21 -2.85
C ASP A 87 11.97 -2.45 -3.43
N PHE A 88 10.82 -2.57 -2.78
CA PHE A 88 9.62 -1.85 -3.18
C PHE A 88 9.77 -0.34 -2.99
N LYS A 89 10.19 0.10 -1.80
CA LYS A 89 10.35 1.53 -1.47
C LYS A 89 11.31 2.25 -2.39
N GLN A 90 12.36 1.55 -2.82
CA GLN A 90 13.43 2.13 -3.63
C GLN A 90 13.12 2.14 -5.12
N SER A 91 12.03 1.50 -5.54
CA SER A 91 11.65 1.45 -6.94
C SER A 91 10.77 2.64 -7.32
N ARG A 92 10.84 3.03 -8.58
CA ARG A 92 9.90 4.03 -9.11
C ARG A 92 8.48 3.49 -9.25
N GLY A 93 8.32 2.18 -9.20
CA GLY A 93 7.00 1.55 -9.15
C GLY A 93 6.22 1.95 -7.91
N TYR A 94 6.89 2.06 -6.76
CA TYR A 94 6.26 2.57 -5.54
C TYR A 94 5.73 3.99 -5.73
N GLU A 95 6.56 4.88 -6.30
CA GLU A 95 6.15 6.26 -6.56
C GLU A 95 4.89 6.31 -7.44
N SER A 96 4.89 5.57 -8.55
CA SER A 96 3.74 5.52 -9.45
C SER A 96 2.50 4.97 -8.77
N PHE A 97 2.65 3.91 -7.97
CA PHE A 97 1.54 3.33 -7.21
C PHE A 97 0.99 4.31 -6.18
N LEU A 98 1.88 4.93 -5.40
CA LEU A 98 1.49 5.89 -4.36
C LEU A 98 0.75 7.08 -4.96
N MET A 99 1.26 7.64 -6.05
CA MET A 99 0.63 8.79 -6.72
C MET A 99 -0.77 8.43 -7.22
N LYS A 100 -0.94 7.22 -7.76
CA LYS A 100 -2.26 6.77 -8.18
C LYS A 100 -3.21 6.63 -7.00
N MET A 101 -2.73 6.11 -5.86
CA MET A 101 -3.50 6.02 -4.62
C MET A 101 -3.94 7.40 -4.13
N MET A 102 -3.07 8.39 -4.24
CA MET A 102 -3.38 9.76 -3.79
C MET A 102 -4.31 10.52 -4.73
N GLN A 103 -4.29 10.20 -6.03
CA GLN A 103 -5.04 10.91 -7.05
C GLN A 103 -6.38 10.29 -7.40
N ASP A 104 -6.54 9.00 -7.17
CA ASP A 104 -7.73 8.23 -7.54
C ASP A 104 -8.39 7.65 -6.30
N THR A 105 -9.47 8.29 -5.86
CA THR A 105 -10.20 7.91 -4.64
C THR A 105 -10.77 6.49 -4.74
N ASP A 106 -11.30 6.10 -5.90
CA ASP A 106 -11.86 4.76 -6.08
C ASP A 106 -10.78 3.68 -5.99
N TYR A 107 -9.62 3.95 -6.58
CA TYR A 107 -8.48 3.05 -6.54
C TYR A 107 -8.00 2.84 -5.10
N ALA A 108 -7.90 3.93 -4.34
CA ALA A 108 -7.52 3.89 -2.93
C ALA A 108 -8.56 3.16 -2.08
N SER A 109 -9.85 3.44 -2.31
CA SER A 109 -10.93 2.78 -1.57
C SER A 109 -10.93 1.27 -1.76
N LYS A 110 -10.75 0.82 -2.98
CA LYS A 110 -10.67 -0.62 -3.28
C LYS A 110 -9.47 -1.27 -2.61
N PHE A 111 -8.36 -0.56 -2.51
CA PHE A 111 -7.18 -1.05 -1.79
C PHE A 111 -7.45 -1.19 -0.30
N ILE A 112 -8.07 -0.20 0.31
CA ILE A 112 -8.36 -0.18 1.74
C ILE A 112 -9.37 -1.26 2.13
N GLU A 113 -10.31 -1.58 1.25
CA GLU A 113 -11.36 -2.57 1.48
C GLU A 113 -10.90 -4.03 1.34
N GLN A 114 -9.64 -4.28 1.12
CA GLN A 114 -9.13 -5.63 0.86
C GLN A 114 -9.46 -6.67 1.95
#